data_2fb2e0a3ac89737aea467455d52ba5a4
#
_entry.id   2fb2e0a3ac89737aea467455d52ba5a4
#
_cell.length_a   1.000
_cell.length_b   1.000
_cell.length_c   1.000
_cell.angle_alpha   90.00
_cell.angle_beta   90.00
_cell.angle_gamma   90.00
#
_symmetry.space_group_name_H-M   'P 1'
#
loop_
_entity.id
_entity.type
_entity.pdbx_description
1 polymer ?
#
loop_
_entity_poly.entity_id
_entity_poly.type
_entity_poly.pdbx_seq_one_letter_code
_entity_poly.pdbx_strand_id
1 'polypeptide(L)'
;MTPDGTVLTDDGTSVVTKAAIEPVWYLPGVAKRFGVSERVLRDALFAETNSMYPELISRDDLKIFLPPIGGMTAYIWGDASKIEDEDVELTVRVHDECNGSDVFGSDICTCRPYLTHAIEECIKTAQRGGTGVVVSEPVLSVARHRRDCFLRRSTSARRGGPSARLPNI
;
A
#
# COMPACT_ATOMS: atom_id res chain seq x y z
N MET A 1 22.43 9.01 -4.90
CA MET A 1 21.99 10.07 -3.94
C MET A 1 23.22 10.58 -3.23
N THR A 2 23.30 11.86 -2.95
CA THR A 2 24.42 12.47 -2.22
C THR A 2 23.98 12.74 -0.79
N PRO A 3 24.75 12.33 0.22
CA PRO A 3 24.45 12.66 1.61
C PRO A 3 24.35 14.18 1.82
N ASP A 4 23.41 14.61 2.66
CA ASP A 4 23.20 16.01 3.03
C ASP A 4 23.32 16.25 4.55
N GLY A 5 23.61 15.19 5.30
CA GLY A 5 23.75 15.19 6.75
C GLY A 5 22.45 15.37 7.54
N THR A 6 21.31 15.54 6.86
CA THR A 6 20.00 15.76 7.50
C THR A 6 18.99 14.65 7.18
N VAL A 7 18.67 14.44 5.91
CA VAL A 7 17.77 13.39 5.44
C VAL A 7 18.54 12.10 5.16
N LEU A 8 19.75 12.23 4.61
CA LEU A 8 20.65 11.12 4.31
C LEU A 8 22.03 11.43 4.90
N THR A 9 22.48 10.61 5.82
CA THR A 9 23.80 10.73 6.47
C THR A 9 24.92 10.14 5.62
N ASP A 10 26.18 10.47 5.94
CA ASP A 10 27.37 10.03 5.19
C ASP A 10 27.56 8.50 5.21
N ASP A 11 27.06 7.83 6.24
CA ASP A 11 27.08 6.36 6.35
C ASP A 11 25.93 5.67 5.59
N GLY A 12 25.08 6.44 4.88
CA GLY A 12 23.94 5.92 4.12
C GLY A 12 22.71 5.67 4.95
N THR A 13 22.67 6.10 6.21
CA THR A 13 21.47 6.03 7.05
C THR A 13 20.51 7.15 6.69
N SER A 14 19.23 6.85 6.57
CA SER A 14 18.18 7.84 6.31
C SER A 14 17.28 8.01 7.52
N VAL A 15 17.02 9.27 7.89
CA VAL A 15 16.10 9.62 8.96
C VAL A 15 14.67 9.56 8.42
N VAL A 16 13.81 8.78 9.07
CA VAL A 16 12.41 8.59 8.66
C VAL A 16 11.48 8.66 9.87
N THR A 17 10.37 9.35 9.70
CA THR A 17 9.24 9.31 10.64
C THR A 17 8.34 8.15 10.27
N LYS A 18 8.03 7.28 11.23
CA LYS A 18 7.13 6.14 11.03
C LYS A 18 5.80 6.40 11.72
N ALA A 19 4.70 6.28 10.99
CA ALA A 19 3.34 6.38 11.51
C ALA A 19 2.56 5.09 11.21
N ALA A 20 1.92 4.51 12.24
CA ALA A 20 0.98 3.42 12.06
C ALA A 20 -0.42 3.99 11.77
N ILE A 21 -1.10 3.43 10.78
CA ILE A 21 -2.44 3.83 10.36
C ILE A 21 -3.36 2.63 10.50
N GLU A 22 -4.29 2.68 11.45
CA GLU A 22 -5.29 1.64 11.63
C GLU A 22 -6.54 1.97 10.82
N PRO A 23 -7.12 0.99 10.09
CA PRO A 23 -8.33 1.20 9.31
C PRO A 23 -9.55 1.26 10.24
N VAL A 24 -9.96 2.45 10.62
CA VAL A 24 -11.16 2.70 11.42
C VAL A 24 -12.17 3.46 10.57
N TRP A 25 -13.33 2.84 10.31
CA TRP A 25 -14.37 3.44 9.49
C TRP A 25 -15.50 3.99 10.36
N TYR A 26 -15.72 5.32 10.28
CA TYR A 26 -16.92 5.94 10.81
C TYR A 26 -18.04 5.80 9.79
N LEU A 27 -18.94 4.83 10.02
CA LEU A 27 -19.95 4.39 9.03
C LEU A 27 -20.84 5.54 8.50
N PRO A 28 -21.36 6.47 9.32
CA PRO A 28 -22.12 7.59 8.79
C PRO A 28 -21.34 8.49 7.83
N GLY A 29 -20.05 8.72 8.13
CA GLY A 29 -19.17 9.53 7.29
C GLY A 29 -18.84 8.84 5.96
N VAL A 30 -18.58 7.53 6.01
CA VAL A 30 -18.34 6.71 4.82
C VAL A 30 -19.59 6.65 3.94
N ALA A 31 -20.77 6.42 4.52
CA ALA A 31 -22.03 6.41 3.81
C ALA A 31 -22.30 7.74 3.09
N LYS A 32 -22.09 8.87 3.80
CA LYS A 32 -22.21 10.22 3.22
C LYS A 32 -21.26 10.43 2.04
N ARG A 33 -19.99 9.97 2.17
CA ARG A 33 -18.99 10.10 1.11
C ARG A 33 -19.37 9.35 -0.16
N PHE A 34 -20.00 8.18 -0.02
CA PHE A 34 -20.47 7.37 -1.15
C PHE A 34 -21.89 7.72 -1.62
N GLY A 35 -22.58 8.67 -0.97
CA GLY A 35 -23.93 9.07 -1.35
C GLY A 35 -24.99 7.99 -1.12
N VAL A 36 -24.76 7.09 -0.17
CA VAL A 36 -25.69 6.00 0.20
C VAL A 36 -26.19 6.17 1.64
N SER A 37 -27.29 5.51 2.00
CA SER A 37 -27.71 5.46 3.39
C SER A 37 -26.78 4.55 4.22
N GLU A 38 -26.63 4.84 5.52
CA GLU A 38 -25.85 4.00 6.43
C GLU A 38 -26.33 2.54 6.40
N ARG A 39 -27.62 2.32 6.27
CA ARG A 39 -28.21 0.97 6.19
C ARG A 39 -27.71 0.22 4.95
N VAL A 40 -27.74 0.85 3.79
CA VAL A 40 -27.24 0.25 2.54
C VAL A 40 -25.77 -0.08 2.64
N LEU A 41 -24.97 0.81 3.24
CA LEU A 41 -23.53 0.54 3.48
C LEU A 41 -23.34 -0.68 4.39
N ARG A 42 -24.09 -0.78 5.50
CA ARG A 42 -24.01 -1.89 6.45
C ARG A 42 -24.42 -3.23 5.82
N ASP A 43 -25.50 -3.24 5.05
CA ASP A 43 -25.97 -4.43 4.34
C ASP A 43 -24.91 -4.90 3.32
N ALA A 44 -24.30 -3.98 2.59
CA ALA A 44 -23.21 -4.30 1.66
C ALA A 44 -21.98 -4.86 2.38
N LEU A 45 -21.53 -4.22 3.46
CA LEU A 45 -20.39 -4.71 4.26
C LEU A 45 -20.67 -6.08 4.86
N PHE A 46 -21.87 -6.32 5.36
CA PHE A 46 -22.27 -7.61 5.89
C PHE A 46 -22.23 -8.71 4.83
N ALA A 47 -22.76 -8.44 3.65
CA ALA A 47 -22.73 -9.38 2.53
C ALA A 47 -21.30 -9.66 2.04
N GLU A 48 -20.49 -8.61 1.83
CA GLU A 48 -19.11 -8.73 1.33
C GLU A 48 -18.15 -9.41 2.33
N THR A 49 -18.45 -9.34 3.62
CA THR A 49 -17.70 -10.05 4.66
C THR A 49 -18.22 -11.47 4.93
N ASN A 50 -19.06 -12.01 4.05
CA ASN A 50 -19.70 -13.32 4.23
C ASN A 50 -20.42 -13.44 5.58
N SER A 51 -21.13 -12.41 6.00
CA SER A 51 -21.89 -12.35 7.27
C SER A 51 -21.03 -12.52 8.53
N MET A 52 -19.72 -12.24 8.43
CA MET A 52 -18.77 -12.41 9.53
C MET A 52 -19.02 -11.42 10.70
N TYR A 53 -19.66 -10.29 10.40
CA TYR A 53 -19.90 -9.21 11.37
C TYR A 53 -21.41 -8.95 11.53
N PRO A 54 -22.14 -9.79 12.29
CA PRO A 54 -23.59 -9.63 12.48
C PRO A 54 -23.95 -8.32 13.17
N GLU A 55 -23.02 -7.69 13.88
CA GLU A 55 -23.19 -6.39 14.52
C GLU A 55 -23.49 -5.27 13.52
N LEU A 56 -23.03 -5.39 12.28
CA LEU A 56 -23.36 -4.42 11.23
C LEU A 56 -24.88 -4.29 11.01
N ILE A 57 -25.62 -5.40 11.21
CA ILE A 57 -27.06 -5.44 11.01
C ILE A 57 -27.84 -5.27 12.31
N SER A 58 -27.34 -5.85 13.43
CA SER A 58 -28.06 -5.91 14.69
C SER A 58 -27.77 -4.75 15.63
N ARG A 59 -26.71 -3.96 15.39
CA ARG A 59 -26.24 -2.91 16.29
C ARG A 59 -26.13 -1.57 15.56
N ASP A 60 -27.28 -0.90 15.37
CA ASP A 60 -27.32 0.43 14.74
C ASP A 60 -26.68 1.53 15.59
N ASP A 61 -26.45 1.26 16.89
CA ASP A 61 -25.72 2.12 17.81
C ASP A 61 -24.21 2.15 17.55
N LEU A 62 -23.65 1.08 17.01
CA LEU A 62 -22.23 1.03 16.62
C LEU A 62 -21.99 1.83 15.36
N LYS A 63 -21.34 2.99 15.51
CA LYS A 63 -21.02 3.90 14.39
C LYS A 63 -19.63 3.68 13.81
N ILE A 64 -18.83 2.84 14.44
CA ILE A 64 -17.46 2.53 14.03
C ILE A 64 -17.40 1.07 13.60
N PHE A 65 -16.76 0.82 12.47
CA PHE A 65 -16.43 -0.50 11.97
C PHE A 65 -14.93 -0.63 11.76
N LEU A 66 -14.36 -1.71 12.26
CA LEU A 66 -12.97 -2.10 12.03
C LEU A 66 -12.96 -3.15 10.93
N PRO A 67 -12.64 -2.77 9.67
CA PRO A 67 -12.61 -3.75 8.60
C PRO A 67 -11.50 -4.78 8.84
N PRO A 68 -11.67 -6.04 8.38
CA PRO A 68 -10.68 -7.10 8.56
C PRO A 68 -9.50 -6.95 7.57
N ILE A 69 -8.92 -5.77 7.52
CA ILE A 69 -7.71 -5.43 6.77
C ILE A 69 -6.65 -5.02 7.76
N GLY A 70 -5.39 -5.40 7.50
CA GLY A 70 -4.28 -5.01 8.37
C GLY A 70 -4.07 -3.50 8.40
N GLY A 71 -3.43 -3.02 9.45
CA GLY A 71 -2.99 -1.64 9.53
C GLY A 71 -1.95 -1.32 8.45
N MET A 72 -1.90 -0.07 8.04
CA MET A 72 -0.88 0.43 7.11
C MET A 72 0.25 1.11 7.89
N THR A 73 1.43 1.18 7.30
CA THR A 73 2.54 1.95 7.85
C THR A 73 2.94 3.02 6.85
N ALA A 74 2.96 4.28 7.29
CA ALA A 74 3.53 5.37 6.52
C ALA A 74 4.97 5.63 6.98
N TYR A 75 5.89 5.68 6.02
CA TYR A 75 7.28 6.12 6.20
C TYR A 75 7.42 7.48 5.55
N ILE A 76 7.85 8.48 6.32
CA ILE A 76 7.85 9.89 5.91
C ILE A 76 9.28 10.43 6.01
N TRP A 77 9.82 10.90 4.89
CA TRP A 77 11.09 11.60 4.78
C TRP A 77 10.86 13.09 4.68
N GLY A 78 11.65 13.88 5.40
CA GLY A 78 11.48 15.32 5.52
C GLY A 78 10.48 15.71 6.61
N ASP A 79 9.86 16.88 6.47
CA ASP A 79 8.96 17.45 7.47
C ASP A 79 7.53 16.93 7.28
N ALA A 80 7.06 16.09 8.21
CA ALA A 80 5.73 15.51 8.16
C ALA A 80 4.59 16.57 8.26
N SER A 81 4.86 17.74 8.86
CA SER A 81 3.86 18.81 8.96
C SER A 81 3.52 19.46 7.63
N LYS A 82 4.38 19.26 6.62
CA LYS A 82 4.22 19.83 5.28
C LYS A 82 3.43 18.93 4.31
N ILE A 83 2.92 17.80 4.75
CA ILE A 83 2.16 16.87 3.88
C ILE A 83 0.90 17.54 3.32
N GLU A 84 0.28 18.45 4.09
CA GLU A 84 -0.94 19.17 3.69
C GLU A 84 -0.66 20.51 2.99
N ASP A 85 0.60 20.88 2.82
CA ASP A 85 1.00 22.16 2.22
C ASP A 85 1.01 22.03 0.68
N GLU A 86 0.10 22.74 0.02
CA GLU A 86 -0.05 22.71 -1.44
C GLU A 86 1.15 23.33 -2.18
N ASP A 87 1.95 24.16 -1.51
CA ASP A 87 3.13 24.81 -2.09
C ASP A 87 4.41 23.95 -1.96
N VAL A 88 4.32 22.79 -1.29
CA VAL A 88 5.46 21.91 -1.06
C VAL A 88 5.38 20.66 -1.94
N GLU A 89 6.48 20.31 -2.58
CA GLU A 89 6.58 19.06 -3.38
C GLU A 89 6.33 17.85 -2.49
N LEU A 90 5.33 17.04 -2.85
CA LEU A 90 4.98 15.79 -2.19
C LEU A 90 5.17 14.61 -3.14
N THR A 91 6.12 13.72 -2.81
CA THR A 91 6.31 12.44 -3.51
C THR A 91 5.68 11.33 -2.70
N VAL A 92 4.74 10.58 -3.30
CA VAL A 92 4.02 9.49 -2.62
C VAL A 92 4.12 8.18 -3.38
N ARG A 93 4.35 7.11 -2.65
CA ARG A 93 4.27 5.73 -3.14
C ARG A 93 3.36 4.91 -2.23
N VAL A 94 2.35 4.28 -2.80
CA VAL A 94 1.63 3.16 -2.15
C VAL A 94 2.35 1.87 -2.53
N HIS A 95 2.73 1.09 -1.55
CA HIS A 95 3.49 -0.14 -1.69
C HIS A 95 2.74 -1.31 -1.05
N ASP A 96 2.33 -2.27 -1.88
CA ASP A 96 1.83 -3.57 -1.41
C ASP A 96 3.03 -4.41 -0.96
N GLU A 97 3.08 -4.80 0.31
CA GLU A 97 4.17 -5.63 0.84
C GLU A 97 4.28 -6.95 0.09
N CYS A 98 5.49 -7.35 -0.22
CA CYS A 98 5.80 -8.59 -0.90
C CYS A 98 6.94 -9.33 -0.22
N ASN A 99 6.62 -10.20 0.75
CA ASN A 99 7.62 -10.93 1.51
C ASN A 99 8.64 -11.67 0.62
N GLY A 100 8.18 -12.25 -0.49
CA GLY A 100 9.06 -12.94 -1.42
C GLY A 100 10.13 -12.04 -2.03
N SER A 101 9.77 -10.83 -2.45
CA SER A 101 10.69 -9.88 -3.07
C SER A 101 11.36 -8.97 -2.03
N ASP A 102 10.57 -8.38 -1.11
CA ASP A 102 11.06 -7.35 -0.20
C ASP A 102 11.96 -7.93 0.89
N VAL A 103 11.60 -9.12 1.43
CA VAL A 103 12.32 -9.77 2.54
C VAL A 103 13.29 -10.83 2.03
N PHE A 104 12.81 -11.74 1.17
CA PHE A 104 13.62 -12.89 0.72
C PHE A 104 14.38 -12.63 -0.58
N GLY A 105 14.24 -11.45 -1.19
CA GLY A 105 15.02 -11.06 -2.36
C GLY A 105 14.69 -11.82 -3.64
N SER A 106 13.49 -12.40 -3.75
CA SER A 106 13.03 -13.08 -4.97
C SER A 106 12.96 -12.09 -6.12
N ASP A 107 13.45 -12.48 -7.29
CA ASP A 107 13.41 -11.73 -8.54
C ASP A 107 12.21 -12.08 -9.45
N ILE A 108 11.31 -12.96 -8.98
CA ILE A 108 10.09 -13.33 -9.71
C ILE A 108 9.16 -12.14 -9.93
N CYS A 109 9.16 -11.19 -8.99
CA CYS A 109 8.40 -9.93 -9.11
C CYS A 109 9.31 -8.71 -8.96
N THR A 110 8.77 -7.55 -9.32
CA THR A 110 9.49 -6.27 -9.33
C THR A 110 9.16 -5.39 -8.11
N CYS A 111 8.53 -5.93 -7.06
CA CYS A 111 8.10 -5.15 -5.89
C CYS A 111 9.28 -4.47 -5.19
N ARG A 112 10.35 -5.20 -4.91
CA ARG A 112 11.54 -4.64 -4.25
C ARG A 112 12.26 -3.56 -5.05
N PRO A 113 12.58 -3.72 -6.35
CA PRO A 113 13.13 -2.65 -7.18
C PRO A 113 12.29 -1.38 -7.19
N TYR A 114 10.96 -1.52 -7.30
CA TYR A 114 10.06 -0.37 -7.25
C TYR A 114 10.00 0.29 -5.87
N LEU A 115 10.05 -0.49 -4.78
CA LEU A 115 10.14 0.05 -3.42
C LEU A 115 11.44 0.84 -3.25
N THR A 116 12.58 0.27 -3.65
CA THR A 116 13.88 0.93 -3.57
C THR A 116 13.88 2.25 -4.33
N HIS A 117 13.39 2.26 -5.57
CA HIS A 117 13.29 3.48 -6.38
C HIS A 117 12.37 4.53 -5.72
N ALA A 118 11.25 4.10 -5.15
CA ALA A 118 10.34 5.01 -4.45
C ALA A 118 10.99 5.65 -3.21
N ILE A 119 11.73 4.87 -2.42
CA ILE A 119 12.50 5.38 -1.27
C ILE A 119 13.53 6.42 -1.74
N GLU A 120 14.26 6.14 -2.83
CA GLU A 120 15.24 7.08 -3.40
C GLU A 120 14.59 8.40 -3.81
N GLU A 121 13.43 8.35 -4.50
CA GLU A 121 12.72 9.57 -4.90
C GLU A 121 12.16 10.34 -3.70
N CYS A 122 11.64 9.63 -2.66
CA CYS A 122 11.21 10.26 -1.42
C CYS A 122 12.36 10.99 -0.71
N ILE A 123 13.53 10.37 -0.62
CA ILE A 123 14.73 10.99 -0.02
C ILE A 123 15.14 12.24 -0.83
N LYS A 124 15.22 12.13 -2.17
CA LYS A 124 15.57 13.27 -3.04
C LYS A 124 14.59 14.44 -2.88
N THR A 125 13.29 14.14 -2.78
CA THR A 125 12.27 15.17 -2.55
C THR A 125 12.46 15.85 -1.20
N ALA A 126 12.71 15.06 -0.14
CA ALA A 126 12.98 15.61 1.19
C ALA A 126 14.25 16.46 1.23
N GLN A 127 15.32 16.06 0.52
CA GLN A 127 16.56 16.83 0.38
C GLN A 127 16.35 18.19 -0.33
N ARG A 128 15.34 18.28 -1.19
CA ARG A 128 14.94 19.55 -1.84
C ARG A 128 14.02 20.40 -0.98
N GLY A 129 13.71 20.00 0.25
CA GLY A 129 12.82 20.71 1.17
C GLY A 129 11.34 20.30 1.05
N GLY A 130 11.04 19.32 0.20
CA GLY A 130 9.74 18.68 0.08
C GLY A 130 9.51 17.56 1.09
N THR A 131 8.48 16.75 0.88
CA THR A 131 8.15 15.61 1.73
C THR A 131 7.98 14.35 0.87
N GLY A 132 8.63 13.26 1.26
CA GLY A 132 8.49 11.95 0.66
C GLY A 132 7.68 11.01 1.54
N VAL A 133 6.75 10.24 0.99
CA VAL A 133 5.90 9.32 1.76
C VAL A 133 5.82 7.97 1.05
N VAL A 134 6.14 6.90 1.76
CA VAL A 134 5.83 5.53 1.35
C VAL A 134 4.78 4.97 2.29
N VAL A 135 3.60 4.64 1.76
CA VAL A 135 2.56 3.93 2.51
C VAL A 135 2.69 2.44 2.19
N SER A 136 3.02 1.65 3.20
CA SER A 136 3.13 0.20 3.09
C SER A 136 1.83 -0.46 3.56
N GLU A 137 1.22 -1.26 2.68
CA GLU A 137 -0.01 -1.99 2.95
C GLU A 137 0.30 -3.48 3.16
N PRO A 138 -0.31 -4.13 4.16
CA PRO A 138 -0.07 -5.55 4.39
C PRO A 138 -0.66 -6.43 3.29
N VAL A 139 -0.06 -7.59 3.10
CA VAL A 139 -0.28 -8.60 2.03
C VAL A 139 -1.75 -9.01 1.78
N LEU A 140 -2.70 -8.70 2.65
CA LEU A 140 -4.10 -9.11 2.50
C LEU A 140 -4.81 -8.42 1.31
N SER A 141 -4.39 -7.21 0.92
CA SER A 141 -4.87 -6.54 -0.31
C SER A 141 -4.30 -7.18 -1.57
N VAL A 142 -3.14 -7.80 -1.47
CA VAL A 142 -2.34 -8.39 -2.56
C VAL A 142 -2.93 -9.69 -3.11
N ALA A 143 -3.78 -10.40 -2.37
CA ALA A 143 -4.37 -11.66 -2.84
C ALA A 143 -5.21 -11.48 -4.13
N ARG A 144 -5.86 -10.32 -4.30
CA ARG A 144 -6.54 -9.95 -5.56
C ARG A 144 -5.53 -9.57 -6.65
N HIS A 145 -4.56 -8.74 -6.34
CA HIS A 145 -3.59 -8.25 -7.33
C HIS A 145 -2.65 -9.35 -7.84
N ARG A 146 -2.24 -10.28 -6.97
CA ARG A 146 -1.43 -11.45 -7.36
C ARG A 146 -2.16 -12.40 -8.31
N ARG A 147 -3.48 -12.61 -8.13
CA ARG A 147 -4.27 -13.40 -9.10
C ARG A 147 -4.25 -12.77 -10.47
N ASP A 148 -4.41 -11.45 -10.57
CA ASP A 148 -4.41 -10.76 -11.85
C ASP A 148 -3.02 -10.70 -12.48
N CYS A 149 -1.96 -10.54 -11.72
CA CYS A 149 -0.59 -10.54 -12.20
C CYS A 149 -0.17 -11.95 -12.69
N PHE A 150 -0.53 -12.99 -11.93
CA PHE A 150 -0.25 -14.38 -12.29
C PHE A 150 -1.08 -14.84 -13.49
N LEU A 151 -2.37 -14.47 -13.55
CA LEU A 151 -3.26 -14.78 -14.68
C LEU A 151 -2.86 -14.02 -15.95
N ARG A 152 -2.42 -12.76 -15.86
CA ARG A 152 -1.91 -12.01 -17.02
C ARG A 152 -0.62 -12.62 -17.58
N ARG A 153 0.29 -13.12 -16.75
CA ARG A 153 1.49 -13.83 -17.21
C ARG A 153 1.16 -15.16 -17.87
N SER A 154 0.22 -15.94 -17.31
CA SER A 154 -0.17 -17.23 -17.90
C SER A 154 -0.91 -17.08 -19.25
N THR A 155 -1.64 -15.97 -19.45
CA THR A 155 -2.31 -15.69 -20.72
C THR A 155 -1.38 -15.10 -21.79
N SER A 156 -0.33 -14.35 -21.41
CA SER A 156 0.66 -13.84 -22.35
C SER A 156 1.64 -14.94 -22.81
N ALA A 157 1.96 -15.91 -21.96
CA ALA A 157 2.80 -17.06 -22.31
C ALA A 157 2.14 -18.03 -23.31
N ARG A 158 0.79 -17.96 -23.47
CA ARG A 158 0.06 -18.79 -24.45
C ARG A 158 -0.10 -18.17 -25.84
N ARG A 159 0.38 -16.94 -26.06
CA ARG A 159 0.36 -16.31 -27.38
C ARG A 159 1.75 -16.27 -27.99
N GLY A 160 2.15 -17.39 -28.56
CA GLY A 160 3.10 -17.44 -29.67
C GLY A 160 4.57 -17.37 -29.30
N GLY A 161 5.23 -18.53 -29.30
CA GLY A 161 6.66 -18.71 -29.49
C GLY A 161 6.98 -20.21 -29.51
N PRO A 162 7.85 -20.71 -30.41
CA PRO A 162 8.13 -22.13 -30.56
C PRO A 162 8.82 -22.66 -29.30
N SER A 163 8.40 -23.86 -28.87
CA SER A 163 8.94 -24.59 -27.73
C SER A 163 10.46 -24.79 -27.86
N ALA A 164 11.24 -24.06 -27.09
CA ALA A 164 12.61 -24.42 -26.83
C ALA A 164 12.61 -25.64 -25.89
N ARG A 165 13.00 -26.81 -26.42
CA ARG A 165 13.25 -28.01 -25.63
C ARG A 165 14.47 -27.74 -24.74
N LEU A 166 14.31 -27.87 -23.44
CA LEU A 166 15.44 -27.93 -22.50
C LEU A 166 16.22 -29.23 -22.75
N PRO A 167 17.56 -29.21 -22.79
CA PRO A 167 18.35 -30.42 -22.85
C PRO A 167 18.29 -31.15 -21.51
N ASN A 168 18.14 -32.48 -21.56
CA ASN A 168 18.24 -33.37 -20.41
C ASN A 168 19.64 -33.28 -19.77
N ILE A 169 19.69 -32.99 -18.48
CA ILE A 169 20.76 -33.41 -17.56
C ILE A 169 20.10 -34.05 -16.37
#